data_bce33a8d52ed1e9dbffd378fb2e59583
#
_entry.id   bce33a8d52ed1e9dbffd378fb2e59583
#
_cell.length_a   1.000
_cell.length_b   1.000
_cell.length_c   1.000
_cell.angle_alpha   90.00
_cell.angle_beta   90.00
_cell.angle_gamma   90.00
#
_symmetry.space_group_name_H-M   'P 1'
#
loop_
_entity.id
_entity.type
_entity.pdbx_description
1 polymer ?
#
loop_
_entity_poly.entity_id
_entity_poly.type
_entity_poly.pdbx_seq_one_letter_code
_entity_poly.pdbx_strand_id
1 'polypeptide(L)'
;IPVLMFIAPAVASFLIATVCMECGKTMAWTAYGAVSVLALLFVPDKEEALTFVFLLGYYPLVKPRFERIRPSLLRGAAKLALCNGSILLLYGLVLLLVPGGSISQDLKATALAVSLTTLAMGNVAFLLYDRALHNLLQIYRILWQPRLHKMLGH
;
A
#
# COMPACT_ATOMS: atom_id res chain seq x y z
N ILE A 1 -1.77 -12.40 14.94
CA ILE A 1 -0.33 -12.28 14.68
C ILE A 1 -0.12 -11.05 13.81
N PRO A 2 0.49 -9.97 14.33
CA PRO A 2 0.53 -8.67 13.62
C PRO A 2 1.27 -8.73 12.27
N VAL A 3 2.20 -9.65 12.10
CA VAL A 3 2.96 -9.80 10.86
C VAL A 3 2.06 -10.29 9.70
N LEU A 4 1.12 -11.17 9.98
CA LEU A 4 0.17 -11.68 8.98
C LEU A 4 -0.79 -10.60 8.46
N MET A 5 -1.12 -9.61 9.30
CA MET A 5 -1.96 -8.48 8.90
C MET A 5 -1.37 -7.65 7.76
N PHE A 6 -0.05 -7.57 7.67
CA PHE A 6 0.63 -6.85 6.60
C PHE A 6 0.95 -7.73 5.38
N ILE A 7 1.08 -9.04 5.58
CA ILE A 7 1.41 -9.97 4.48
C ILE A 7 0.26 -10.08 3.49
N ALA A 8 -0.97 -10.21 3.96
CA ALA A 8 -2.14 -10.34 3.09
C ALA A 8 -2.34 -9.13 2.16
N PRO A 9 -2.35 -7.87 2.66
CA PRO A 9 -2.40 -6.69 1.81
C PRO A 9 -1.20 -6.57 0.86
N ALA A 10 -0.01 -6.95 1.29
CA ALA A 10 1.19 -6.91 0.45
C ALA A 10 1.11 -7.91 -0.70
N VAL A 11 0.63 -9.13 -0.45
CA VAL A 11 0.41 -10.14 -1.49
C VAL A 11 -0.67 -9.69 -2.47
N ALA A 12 -1.78 -9.15 -1.99
CA ALA A 12 -2.84 -8.60 -2.84
C ALA A 12 -2.32 -7.46 -3.71
N SER A 13 -1.51 -6.58 -3.15
CA SER A 13 -0.85 -5.50 -3.87
C SER A 13 0.09 -6.01 -4.96
N PHE A 14 0.87 -7.05 -4.67
CA PHE A 14 1.73 -7.70 -5.65
C PHE A 14 0.93 -8.31 -6.81
N LEU A 15 -0.19 -8.96 -6.53
CA LEU A 15 -1.09 -9.49 -7.56
C LEU A 15 -1.65 -8.38 -8.45
N ILE A 16 -2.05 -7.24 -7.89
CA ILE A 16 -2.48 -6.07 -8.66
C ILE A 16 -1.35 -5.54 -9.55
N ALA A 17 -0.12 -5.53 -9.04
CA ALA A 17 1.05 -5.14 -9.82
C ALA A 17 1.28 -6.06 -11.02
N THR A 18 1.13 -7.38 -10.84
CA THR A 18 1.24 -8.35 -11.94
C THR A 18 0.12 -8.19 -12.96
N VAL A 19 -1.11 -7.95 -12.53
CA VAL A 19 -2.22 -7.62 -13.44
C VAL A 19 -1.93 -6.36 -14.23
N CYS A 20 -1.34 -5.33 -13.61
CA CYS A 20 -0.96 -4.10 -14.29
C CYS A 20 0.08 -4.36 -15.39
N MET A 21 1.01 -5.28 -15.17
CA MET A 21 2.04 -5.62 -16.15
C MET A 21 1.50 -6.45 -17.33
N GLU A 22 0.57 -7.37 -17.06
CA GLU A 22 0.06 -8.31 -18.07
C GLU A 22 -1.17 -7.76 -18.83
N CYS A 23 -2.10 -7.15 -18.10
CA CYS A 23 -3.39 -6.73 -18.65
C CYS A 23 -3.51 -5.21 -18.85
N GLY A 24 -2.52 -4.45 -18.38
CA GLY A 24 -2.50 -3.00 -18.49
C GLY A 24 -3.16 -2.27 -17.30
N LYS A 25 -3.03 -0.95 -17.31
CA LYS A 25 -3.42 -0.10 -16.18
C LYS A 25 -4.92 -0.09 -15.93
N THR A 26 -5.73 -0.10 -16.98
CA THR A 26 -7.20 -0.05 -16.84
C THR A 26 -7.73 -1.27 -16.11
N MET A 27 -7.27 -2.46 -16.48
CA MET A 27 -7.66 -3.70 -15.81
C MET A 27 -7.15 -3.75 -14.37
N ALA A 28 -5.95 -3.22 -14.13
CA ALA A 28 -5.38 -3.16 -12.78
C ALA A 28 -6.18 -2.22 -11.87
N TRP A 29 -6.65 -1.07 -12.35
CA TRP A 29 -7.51 -0.18 -11.59
C TRP A 29 -8.87 -0.81 -11.28
N THR A 30 -9.46 -1.52 -12.24
CA THR A 30 -10.69 -2.27 -12.04
C THR A 30 -10.50 -3.37 -11.00
N ALA A 31 -9.42 -4.14 -11.09
CA ALA A 31 -9.07 -5.17 -10.12
C ALA A 31 -8.86 -4.59 -8.72
N TYR A 32 -8.14 -3.47 -8.62
CA TYR A 32 -7.94 -2.75 -7.36
C TYR A 32 -9.28 -2.32 -6.74
N GLY A 33 -10.16 -1.71 -7.53
CA GLY A 33 -11.49 -1.31 -7.07
C GLY A 33 -12.32 -2.48 -6.57
N ALA A 34 -12.35 -3.57 -7.31
CA ALA A 34 -13.09 -4.78 -6.93
C ALA A 34 -12.53 -5.39 -5.64
N VAL A 35 -11.21 -5.56 -5.54
CA VAL A 35 -10.56 -6.11 -4.33
C VAL A 35 -10.77 -5.19 -3.13
N SER A 36 -10.71 -3.87 -3.32
CA SER A 36 -10.94 -2.89 -2.26
C SER A 36 -12.36 -2.99 -1.69
N VAL A 37 -13.36 -3.10 -2.55
CA VAL A 37 -14.76 -3.28 -2.14
C VAL A 37 -14.93 -4.59 -1.39
N LEU A 38 -14.39 -5.69 -1.93
CA LEU A 38 -14.46 -7.00 -1.27
C LEU A 38 -13.74 -6.99 0.08
N ALA A 39 -12.57 -6.35 0.17
CA ALA A 39 -11.83 -6.23 1.42
C ALA A 39 -12.64 -5.49 2.48
N LEU A 40 -13.26 -4.36 2.12
CA LEU A 40 -14.09 -3.58 3.05
C LEU A 40 -15.35 -4.33 3.52
N LEU A 41 -15.88 -5.22 2.68
CA LEU A 41 -17.08 -6.00 3.03
C LEU A 41 -16.75 -7.24 3.86
N PHE A 42 -15.75 -8.00 3.46
CA PHE A 42 -15.48 -9.34 3.97
C PHE A 42 -14.37 -9.43 5.01
N VAL A 43 -13.41 -8.49 5.00
CA VAL A 43 -12.32 -8.54 5.99
C VAL A 43 -12.85 -8.08 7.34
N PRO A 44 -12.75 -8.92 8.40
CA PRO A 44 -13.24 -8.57 9.73
C PRO A 44 -12.50 -7.39 10.33
N ASP A 45 -11.19 -7.32 10.08
CA ASP A 45 -10.34 -6.23 10.55
C ASP A 45 -10.39 -5.06 9.58
N LYS A 46 -11.14 -4.03 9.97
CA LYS A 46 -11.31 -2.83 9.12
C LYS A 46 -10.04 -2.01 8.97
N GLU A 47 -9.13 -2.07 9.94
CA GLU A 47 -7.83 -1.40 9.84
C GLU A 47 -6.97 -2.03 8.75
N GLU A 48 -6.96 -3.36 8.66
CA GLU A 48 -6.26 -4.10 7.61
C GLU A 48 -6.82 -3.77 6.22
N ALA A 49 -8.16 -3.81 6.08
CA ALA A 49 -8.83 -3.46 4.83
C ALA A 49 -8.54 -2.02 4.40
N LEU A 50 -8.62 -1.07 5.32
CA LEU A 50 -8.32 0.34 5.05
C LEU A 50 -6.84 0.57 4.72
N THR A 51 -5.93 -0.14 5.38
CA THR A 51 -4.49 -0.10 5.08
C THR A 51 -4.23 -0.57 3.65
N PHE A 52 -4.89 -1.63 3.22
CA PHE A 52 -4.81 -2.06 1.83
C PHE A 52 -5.33 -0.99 0.87
N VAL A 53 -6.53 -0.48 1.10
CA VAL A 53 -7.17 0.50 0.21
C VAL A 53 -6.35 1.78 0.08
N PHE A 54 -5.89 2.34 1.20
CA PHE A 54 -5.26 3.66 1.21
C PHE A 54 -3.73 3.63 1.07
N LEU A 55 -3.08 2.53 1.32
CA LEU A 55 -1.62 2.47 1.34
C LEU A 55 -1.05 1.50 0.29
N LEU A 56 -1.42 0.24 0.37
CA LEU A 56 -0.76 -0.81 -0.40
C LEU A 56 -1.40 -1.09 -1.76
N GLY A 57 -2.72 -1.01 -1.85
CA GLY A 57 -3.44 -1.48 -3.02
C GLY A 57 -3.19 -0.65 -4.28
N TYR A 58 -3.19 0.66 -4.18
CA TYR A 58 -2.98 1.53 -5.34
C TYR A 58 -1.50 1.84 -5.61
N TYR A 59 -0.63 1.60 -4.65
CA TYR A 59 0.79 1.95 -4.77
C TYR A 59 1.46 1.35 -6.00
N PRO A 60 1.29 0.07 -6.34
CA PRO A 60 1.86 -0.50 -7.55
C PRO A 60 1.44 0.20 -8.84
N LEU A 61 0.24 0.78 -8.85
CA LEU A 61 -0.30 1.48 -10.01
C LEU A 61 0.32 2.85 -10.22
N VAL A 62 0.67 3.54 -9.13
CA VAL A 62 1.30 4.87 -9.19
C VAL A 62 2.82 4.80 -9.15
N LYS A 63 3.41 3.71 -8.67
CA LYS A 63 4.87 3.50 -8.59
C LYS A 63 5.60 3.85 -9.89
N PRO A 64 5.17 3.42 -11.09
CA PRO A 64 5.85 3.76 -12.34
C PRO A 64 5.92 5.26 -12.62
N ARG A 65 4.93 6.04 -12.14
CA ARG A 65 4.96 7.50 -12.27
C ARG A 65 6.06 8.13 -11.42
N PHE A 66 6.23 7.64 -10.19
CA PHE A 66 7.30 8.12 -9.32
C PHE A 66 8.69 7.71 -9.82
N GLU A 67 8.82 6.55 -10.40
CA GLU A 67 10.09 6.08 -10.96
C GLU A 67 10.56 6.86 -12.17
N ARG A 68 9.68 7.60 -12.85
CA ARG A 68 10.02 8.52 -13.93
C ARG A 68 10.69 9.81 -13.43
N ILE A 69 10.60 10.12 -12.15
CA ILE A 69 11.26 11.28 -11.56
C ILE A 69 12.76 10.99 -11.52
N ARG A 70 13.53 11.78 -12.27
CA ARG A 70 14.97 11.58 -12.43
C ARG A 70 15.78 11.76 -11.14
N PRO A 71 15.59 12.86 -10.34
CA PRO A 71 16.35 13.01 -9.10
C PRO A 71 15.93 11.95 -8.07
N SER A 72 16.91 11.16 -7.61
CA SER A 72 16.68 10.08 -6.63
C SER A 72 16.08 10.59 -5.32
N LEU A 73 16.56 11.76 -4.86
CA LEU A 73 16.05 12.41 -3.64
C LEU A 73 14.60 12.84 -3.78
N LEU A 74 14.25 13.47 -4.91
CA LEU A 74 12.87 13.92 -5.16
C LEU A 74 11.91 12.74 -5.29
N ARG A 75 12.33 11.67 -5.92
CA ARG A 75 11.58 10.41 -6.02
C ARG A 75 11.31 9.81 -4.65
N GLY A 76 12.33 9.71 -3.81
CA GLY A 76 12.20 9.22 -2.43
C GLY A 76 11.28 10.11 -1.60
N ALA A 77 11.44 11.43 -1.68
CA ALA A 77 10.60 12.40 -1.00
C ALA A 77 9.14 12.31 -1.45
N ALA A 78 8.88 12.16 -2.74
CA ALA A 78 7.52 12.00 -3.28
C ALA A 78 6.85 10.70 -2.79
N LYS A 79 7.58 9.59 -2.74
CA LYS A 79 7.09 8.32 -2.20
C LYS A 79 6.75 8.41 -0.71
N LEU A 80 7.61 9.03 0.08
CA LEU A 80 7.38 9.26 1.50
C LEU A 80 6.23 10.22 1.75
N ALA A 81 6.11 11.28 0.97
CA ALA A 81 4.98 12.22 1.04
C ALA A 81 3.66 11.51 0.75
N LEU A 82 3.61 10.64 -0.25
CA LEU A 82 2.44 9.83 -0.55
C LEU A 82 2.07 8.90 0.62
N CYS A 83 3.06 8.21 1.18
CA CYS A 83 2.88 7.32 2.32
C CYS A 83 2.33 8.08 3.54
N ASN A 84 2.96 9.18 3.90
CA ASN A 84 2.54 10.00 5.04
C ASN A 84 1.15 10.60 4.82
N GLY A 85 0.86 11.10 3.62
CA GLY A 85 -0.46 11.60 3.25
C GLY A 85 -1.53 10.52 3.37
N SER A 86 -1.25 9.32 2.93
CA SER A 86 -2.17 8.17 3.05
C SER A 86 -2.42 7.78 4.51
N ILE A 87 -1.38 7.78 5.33
CA ILE A 87 -1.50 7.49 6.77
C ILE A 87 -2.33 8.58 7.46
N LEU A 88 -2.07 9.86 7.20
CA LEU A 88 -2.85 10.96 7.76
C LEU A 88 -4.32 10.90 7.34
N LEU A 89 -4.59 10.56 6.09
CA LEU A 89 -5.94 10.41 5.58
C LEU A 89 -6.64 9.22 6.24
N LEU A 90 -5.94 8.10 6.41
CA LEU A 90 -6.45 6.91 7.10
C LEU A 90 -6.85 7.25 8.55
N TYR A 91 -5.94 7.87 9.31
CA TYR A 91 -6.21 8.26 10.69
C TYR A 91 -7.31 9.33 10.79
N GLY A 92 -7.32 10.30 9.89
CA GLY A 92 -8.38 11.29 9.81
C GLY A 92 -9.75 10.65 9.59
N LEU A 93 -9.82 9.66 8.70
CA LEU A 93 -11.06 8.92 8.43
C LEU A 93 -11.50 8.09 9.64
N VAL A 94 -10.57 7.41 10.30
CA VAL A 94 -10.86 6.63 11.52
C VAL A 94 -11.40 7.54 12.62
N LEU A 95 -10.79 8.72 12.83
CA LEU A 95 -11.25 9.69 13.82
C LEU A 95 -12.63 10.26 13.49
N LEU A 96 -12.94 10.39 12.20
CA LEU A 96 -14.26 10.86 11.75
C LEU A 96 -15.35 9.81 11.96
N LEU A 97 -15.01 8.53 11.75
CA LEU A 97 -15.94 7.40 11.86
C LEU A 97 -16.17 6.93 13.29
N VAL A 98 -15.24 7.24 14.20
CA VAL A 98 -15.36 6.92 15.65
C VAL A 98 -15.68 8.21 16.42
N PRO A 99 -16.96 8.59 16.54
CA PRO A 99 -17.34 9.78 17.27
C PRO A 99 -17.19 9.58 18.78
N GLY A 100 -16.45 10.47 19.42
CA GLY A 100 -16.58 10.71 20.83
C GLY A 100 -15.73 9.86 21.76
N GLY A 101 -14.40 9.95 21.65
CA GLY A 101 -13.55 9.70 22.80
C GLY A 101 -13.22 11.03 23.47
N SER A 102 -13.66 11.25 24.71
CA SER A 102 -13.11 12.29 25.56
C SER A 102 -11.66 11.95 25.84
N ILE A 103 -10.79 12.34 24.92
CA ILE A 103 -9.35 12.14 25.06
C ILE A 103 -8.86 13.19 26.04
N SER A 104 -8.52 12.77 27.26
CA SER A 104 -7.92 13.64 28.26
C SER A 104 -6.60 14.24 27.75
N GLN A 105 -6.23 15.40 28.26
CA GLN A 105 -5.04 16.12 27.79
C GLN A 105 -3.75 15.31 27.96
N ASP A 106 -3.67 14.48 28.99
CA ASP A 106 -2.52 13.58 29.24
C ASP A 106 -2.41 12.49 28.16
N LEU A 107 -3.54 12.03 27.65
CA LEU A 107 -3.58 11.09 26.54
C LEU A 107 -3.10 11.73 25.24
N LYS A 108 -3.28 13.04 25.05
CA LYS A 108 -2.84 13.74 23.83
C LYS A 108 -1.31 13.76 23.69
N ALA A 109 -0.58 14.01 24.78
CA ALA A 109 0.88 14.00 24.75
C ALA A 109 1.44 12.59 24.48
N THR A 110 0.88 11.58 25.13
CA THR A 110 1.23 10.17 24.90
C THR A 110 0.84 9.73 23.49
N ALA A 111 -0.34 10.13 23.01
CA ALA A 111 -0.81 9.85 21.68
C ALA A 111 0.10 10.48 20.60
N LEU A 112 0.64 11.67 20.84
CA LEU A 112 1.57 12.33 19.93
C LEU A 112 2.89 11.55 19.80
N ALA A 113 3.47 11.13 20.92
CA ALA A 113 4.70 10.33 20.93
C ALA A 113 4.50 8.97 20.26
N VAL A 114 3.39 8.28 20.55
CA VAL A 114 3.03 7.00 19.90
C VAL A 114 2.78 7.21 18.40
N SER A 115 2.10 8.28 18.02
CA SER A 115 1.83 8.59 16.61
C SER A 115 3.12 8.87 15.83
N LEU A 116 4.07 9.60 16.40
CA LEU A 116 5.37 9.87 15.79
C LEU A 116 6.19 8.59 15.61
N THR A 117 6.21 7.73 16.64
CA THR A 117 6.90 6.44 16.57
C THR A 117 6.27 5.53 15.51
N THR A 118 4.94 5.44 15.49
CA THR A 118 4.19 4.67 14.50
C THR A 118 4.43 5.19 13.08
N LEU A 119 4.48 6.51 12.91
CA LEU A 119 4.76 7.14 11.63
C LEU A 119 6.18 6.81 11.14
N ALA A 120 7.17 6.87 12.02
CA ALA A 120 8.55 6.52 11.71
C ALA A 120 8.67 5.03 11.33
N MET A 121 8.06 4.14 12.09
CA MET A 121 8.02 2.71 11.78
C MET A 121 7.27 2.44 10.48
N GLY A 122 6.17 3.12 10.24
CA GLY A 122 5.40 3.03 9.00
C GLY A 122 6.21 3.44 7.78
N ASN A 123 7.00 4.51 7.88
CA ASN A 123 7.90 4.95 6.82
C ASN A 123 9.00 3.91 6.52
N VAL A 124 9.61 3.34 7.55
CA VAL A 124 10.61 2.26 7.38
C VAL A 124 9.97 1.03 6.73
N ALA A 125 8.82 0.61 7.22
CA ALA A 125 8.08 -0.52 6.65
C ALA A 125 7.69 -0.27 5.19
N PHE A 126 7.28 0.95 4.85
CA PHE A 126 6.94 1.35 3.48
C PHE A 126 8.17 1.29 2.55
N LEU A 127 9.33 1.76 2.99
CA LEU A 127 10.57 1.69 2.22
C LEU A 127 10.99 0.24 1.97
N LEU A 128 10.87 -0.62 2.99
CA LEU A 128 11.12 -2.06 2.85
C LEU A 128 10.12 -2.71 1.88
N TYR A 129 8.86 -2.35 1.98
CA TYR A 129 7.81 -2.80 1.05
C TYR A 129 8.09 -2.36 -0.39
N ASP A 130 8.45 -1.09 -0.61
CA ASP A 130 8.80 -0.58 -1.94
C ASP A 130 9.97 -1.35 -2.56
N ARG A 131 10.98 -1.63 -1.76
CA ARG A 131 12.15 -2.39 -2.20
C ARG A 131 11.82 -3.85 -2.48
N ALA A 132 11.04 -4.48 -1.62
CA ALA A 132 10.56 -5.84 -1.80
C ALA A 132 9.69 -5.97 -3.06
N LEU A 133 8.77 -5.03 -3.26
CA LEU A 133 7.92 -4.98 -4.44
C LEU A 133 8.75 -4.82 -5.73
N HIS A 134 9.74 -3.96 -5.72
CA HIS A 134 10.65 -3.77 -6.85
C HIS A 134 11.40 -5.07 -7.20
N ASN A 135 11.96 -5.74 -6.21
CA ASN A 135 12.68 -6.99 -6.40
C ASN A 135 11.76 -8.11 -6.90
N LEU A 136 10.57 -8.23 -6.32
CA LEU A 136 9.59 -9.23 -6.73
C LEU A 136 9.11 -9.02 -8.17
N LEU A 137 8.89 -7.77 -8.56
CA LEU A 137 8.51 -7.45 -9.94
C LEU A 137 9.64 -7.74 -10.94
N GLN A 138 10.90 -7.49 -10.57
CA GLN A 138 12.04 -7.88 -11.40
C GLN A 138 12.14 -9.38 -11.59
N ILE A 139 12.01 -10.16 -10.51
CA ILE A 139 12.00 -11.63 -10.55
C ILE A 139 10.84 -12.13 -11.43
N TYR A 140 9.66 -11.54 -11.27
CA TYR A 140 8.50 -11.88 -12.08
C TYR A 140 8.77 -11.63 -13.57
N ARG A 141 9.32 -10.49 -13.95
CA ARG A 141 9.67 -10.15 -15.34
C ARG A 141 10.67 -11.13 -15.95
N ILE A 142 11.66 -11.55 -15.19
CA ILE A 142 12.74 -12.41 -15.69
C ILE A 142 12.29 -13.87 -15.78
N LEU A 143 11.57 -14.38 -14.78
CA LEU A 143 11.28 -15.81 -14.67
C LEU A 143 9.89 -16.20 -15.19
N TRP A 144 8.88 -15.39 -14.89
CA TRP A 144 7.48 -15.78 -15.12
C TRP A 144 6.90 -15.20 -16.42
N GLN A 145 7.20 -13.98 -16.73
CA GLN A 145 6.66 -13.31 -17.90
C GLN A 145 6.99 -14.04 -19.21
N PRO A 146 8.24 -14.49 -19.47
CA PRO A 146 8.56 -15.25 -20.66
C PRO A 146 7.85 -16.62 -20.72
N ARG A 147 7.63 -17.23 -19.56
CA ARG A 147 6.92 -18.53 -19.49
C ARG A 147 5.45 -18.39 -19.79
N LEU A 148 4.80 -17.38 -19.23
CA LEU A 148 3.39 -17.10 -19.49
C LEU A 148 3.13 -16.73 -20.96
N HIS A 149 3.99 -15.93 -21.57
CA HIS A 149 3.88 -15.58 -22.99
C HIS A 149 4.02 -16.79 -23.89
N LYS A 150 4.91 -17.73 -23.54
CA LYS A 150 5.03 -19.01 -24.27
C LYS A 150 3.80 -19.90 -24.12
N MET A 151 3.19 -19.92 -22.94
CA MET A 151 1.98 -20.73 -22.70
C MET A 151 0.73 -20.16 -23.34
N LEU A 152 0.63 -18.84 -23.46
CA LEU A 152 -0.52 -18.13 -24.02
C LEU A 152 -0.41 -17.93 -25.54
N GLY A 153 0.68 -18.35 -26.18
CA GLY A 153 0.84 -18.33 -27.62
C GLY A 153 1.01 -16.94 -28.23
N HIS A 154 1.50 -15.99 -27.45
CA HIS A 154 1.80 -14.61 -27.91
C HIS A 154 3.30 -14.36 -27.99
#